data_5ad01c5deda3936bb879e91793c1e2ac
#
_entry.id   5ad01c5deda3936bb879e91793c1e2ac
#
_cell.length_a   1.000
_cell.length_b   1.000
_cell.length_c   1.000
_cell.angle_alpha   90.00
_cell.angle_beta   90.00
_cell.angle_gamma   90.00
#
_symmetry.space_group_name_H-M   'P 1'
#
loop_
_entity.id
_entity.type
_entity.pdbx_description
1 polymer ?
#
loop_
_entity_poly.entity_id
_entity_poly.type
_entity_poly.pdbx_seq_one_letter_code
_entity_poly.pdbx_strand_id
1 'polypeptide(L)'
;MRNGSGDEHSIVFAPAGVYVRGFDHESPMSPYVEDGVWPGVVDSVPEEFRSCVEDPAFSDDGVTTVTACLWRRTTDESWQTGEIDFPEGHVDPDGADWLFDLLVDRSPEAYVSFAVDYYEVPVDLDSVRHVCALRPLTDDVVRALNTELTLADLAEDIAGIGYPAT
;
A
#
# COMPACT_ATOMS: atom_id res chain seq x y z
N MET A 1 -2.59 -1.65 -2.97
CA MET A 1 -1.67 -2.61 -3.59
C MET A 1 -1.99 -3.97 -3.04
N ARG A 2 -1.96 -5.01 -3.85
CA ARG A 2 -2.08 -6.43 -3.43
C ARG A 2 -0.93 -7.18 -4.07
N ASN A 3 -0.31 -8.06 -3.32
CA ASN A 3 0.62 -9.03 -3.88
C ASN A 3 -0.12 -10.38 -4.13
N GLY A 4 0.54 -11.30 -4.81
CA GLY A 4 -0.05 -12.63 -5.08
C GLY A 4 -0.06 -13.57 -3.88
N SER A 5 0.55 -13.17 -2.76
CA SER A 5 0.72 -13.98 -1.54
C SER A 5 -0.38 -13.78 -0.50
N GLY A 6 -1.22 -12.76 -0.67
CA GLY A 6 -2.31 -12.47 0.25
C GLY A 6 -2.15 -11.18 1.05
N ASP A 7 -0.99 -10.51 0.92
CA ASP A 7 -0.77 -9.22 1.60
C ASP A 7 -1.31 -8.07 0.79
N GLU A 8 -1.77 -7.07 1.48
CA GLU A 8 -2.27 -5.86 0.82
C GLU A 8 -2.10 -4.62 1.70
N HIS A 9 -1.99 -3.47 1.04
CA HIS A 9 -2.17 -2.20 1.70
C HIS A 9 -3.04 -1.26 0.87
N SER A 10 -3.69 -0.33 1.55
CA SER A 10 -4.54 0.68 0.94
C SER A 10 -4.32 2.03 1.60
N ILE A 11 -4.33 3.07 0.77
CA ILE A 11 -4.23 4.47 1.21
C ILE A 11 -5.49 5.18 0.75
N VAL A 12 -6.26 5.70 1.69
CA VAL A 12 -7.50 6.43 1.44
C VAL A 12 -7.28 7.90 1.72
N PHE A 13 -7.42 8.74 0.70
CA PHE A 13 -7.42 10.20 0.83
C PHE A 13 -8.86 10.68 0.99
N ALA A 14 -9.15 11.34 2.11
CA ALA A 14 -10.45 11.90 2.44
C ALA A 14 -10.33 13.39 2.78
N PRO A 15 -11.42 14.16 2.78
CA PRO A 15 -11.38 15.57 3.19
C PRO A 15 -10.84 15.80 4.60
N ALA A 16 -11.01 14.82 5.49
CA ALA A 16 -10.52 14.86 6.86
C ALA A 16 -9.02 14.59 6.97
N GLY A 17 -8.40 13.94 5.98
CA GLY A 17 -6.99 13.55 6.00
C GLY A 17 -6.71 12.27 5.23
N VAL A 18 -5.78 11.48 5.73
CA VAL A 18 -5.36 10.23 5.09
C VAL A 18 -5.48 9.08 6.09
N TYR A 19 -6.01 7.96 5.62
CA TYR A 19 -6.08 6.69 6.32
C TYR A 19 -5.27 5.65 5.54
N VAL A 20 -4.43 4.90 6.23
CA VAL A 20 -3.60 3.82 5.67
C VAL A 20 -3.87 2.54 6.44
N ARG A 21 -4.11 1.48 5.72
CA ARG A 21 -4.18 0.13 6.30
C ARG A 21 -3.23 -0.80 5.59
N GLY A 22 -2.67 -1.74 6.33
CA GLY A 22 -1.91 -2.87 5.85
C GLY A 22 -2.47 -4.16 6.40
N PHE A 23 -2.36 -5.21 5.63
CA PHE A 23 -2.67 -6.57 6.03
C PHE A 23 -1.56 -7.49 5.57
N ASP A 24 -0.85 -8.08 6.52
CA ASP A 24 0.12 -9.15 6.33
C ASP A 24 -0.53 -10.45 6.80
N HIS A 25 -0.75 -11.38 5.87
CA HIS A 25 -1.45 -12.63 6.14
C HIS A 25 -0.63 -13.58 7.03
N GLU A 26 0.70 -13.48 7.04
CA GLU A 26 1.61 -14.27 7.87
C GLU A 26 1.91 -13.62 9.23
N SER A 27 1.43 -12.39 9.46
CA SER A 27 1.59 -11.68 10.72
C SER A 27 1.01 -12.48 11.90
N PRO A 28 1.70 -12.54 13.05
CA PRO A 28 1.11 -13.09 14.26
C PRO A 28 -0.13 -12.31 14.73
N MET A 29 -0.33 -11.08 14.25
CA MET A 29 -1.49 -10.24 14.51
C MET A 29 -2.59 -10.38 13.46
N SER A 30 -2.43 -11.33 12.51
CA SER A 30 -3.45 -11.59 11.48
C SER A 30 -4.77 -12.04 12.12
N PRO A 31 -5.92 -11.48 11.70
CA PRO A 31 -7.24 -11.87 12.20
C PRO A 31 -7.59 -13.33 11.89
N TYR A 32 -6.79 -14.03 11.09
CA TYR A 32 -6.92 -15.47 10.85
C TYR A 32 -6.15 -16.32 11.87
N VAL A 33 -5.21 -15.73 12.61
CA VAL A 33 -4.48 -16.39 13.69
C VAL A 33 -5.22 -16.18 15.02
N GLU A 34 -5.63 -14.93 15.27
CA GLU A 34 -6.46 -14.53 16.40
C GLU A 34 -7.94 -14.46 15.96
N ASP A 35 -8.86 -14.51 16.89
CA ASP A 35 -10.30 -14.45 16.58
C ASP A 35 -10.74 -12.98 16.39
N GLY A 36 -10.29 -12.37 15.27
CA GLY A 36 -10.59 -11.00 14.89
C GLY A 36 -9.38 -10.07 14.84
N VAL A 37 -9.64 -8.78 14.71
CA VAL A 37 -8.61 -7.75 14.64
C VAL A 37 -7.84 -7.66 15.96
N TRP A 38 -6.50 -7.59 15.89
CA TRP A 38 -5.65 -7.45 17.05
C TRP A 38 -6.01 -6.19 17.87
N PRO A 39 -6.13 -6.28 19.22
CA PRO A 39 -6.49 -5.15 20.06
C PRO A 39 -5.58 -3.93 19.86
N GLY A 40 -6.16 -2.76 19.78
CA GLY A 40 -5.47 -1.50 19.59
C GLY A 40 -5.27 -1.09 18.13
N VAL A 41 -5.26 -2.01 17.17
CA VAL A 41 -4.97 -1.68 15.76
C VAL A 41 -5.96 -0.66 15.19
N VAL A 42 -7.25 -0.85 15.41
CA VAL A 42 -8.32 0.04 14.88
C VAL A 42 -9.13 0.77 15.96
N ASP A 43 -8.89 0.46 17.23
CA ASP A 43 -9.74 0.93 18.34
C ASP A 43 -9.76 2.46 18.48
N SER A 44 -8.61 3.09 18.24
CA SER A 44 -8.41 4.54 18.38
C SER A 44 -8.59 5.31 17.07
N VAL A 45 -8.99 4.64 15.97
CA VAL A 45 -9.21 5.31 14.69
C VAL A 45 -10.30 6.37 14.85
N PRO A 46 -10.03 7.64 14.46
CA PRO A 46 -11.00 8.73 14.57
C PRO A 46 -12.28 8.46 13.79
N GLU A 47 -13.40 9.05 14.27
CA GLU A 47 -14.73 8.88 13.66
C GLU A 47 -14.74 9.23 12.17
N GLU A 48 -13.93 10.20 11.76
CA GLU A 48 -13.81 10.65 10.36
C GLU A 48 -13.32 9.54 9.42
N PHE A 49 -12.65 8.52 9.95
CA PHE A 49 -12.12 7.37 9.19
C PHE A 49 -12.82 6.05 9.51
N ARG A 50 -13.87 6.04 10.37
CA ARG A 50 -14.59 4.81 10.72
C ARG A 50 -15.17 4.09 9.50
N SER A 51 -15.67 4.83 8.53
CA SER A 51 -16.14 4.25 7.27
C SER A 51 -15.06 3.53 6.47
N CYS A 52 -13.78 3.90 6.66
CA CYS A 52 -12.65 3.20 6.03
C CYS A 52 -12.36 1.87 6.75
N VAL A 53 -12.50 1.84 8.09
CA VAL A 53 -12.33 0.59 8.88
C VAL A 53 -13.44 -0.41 8.55
N GLU A 54 -14.66 0.08 8.39
CA GLU A 54 -15.89 -0.71 8.18
C GLU A 54 -16.16 -1.01 6.69
N ASP A 55 -15.28 -0.60 5.78
CA ASP A 55 -15.47 -0.81 4.35
C ASP A 55 -15.43 -2.32 4.02
N PRO A 56 -16.50 -2.88 3.43
CA PRO A 56 -16.53 -4.28 3.04
C PRO A 56 -15.40 -4.70 2.09
N ALA A 57 -14.82 -3.75 1.34
CA ALA A 57 -13.67 -4.01 0.48
C ALA A 57 -12.41 -4.41 1.27
N PHE A 58 -12.38 -4.15 2.57
CA PHE A 58 -11.29 -4.46 3.50
C PHE A 58 -11.68 -5.55 4.51
N SER A 59 -12.64 -6.37 4.15
CA SER A 59 -13.12 -7.48 4.99
C SER A 59 -13.19 -8.76 4.16
N ASP A 60 -12.95 -9.88 4.82
CA ASP A 60 -13.13 -11.21 4.28
C ASP A 60 -14.08 -11.99 5.21
N ASP A 61 -15.15 -12.56 4.66
CA ASP A 61 -16.23 -13.23 5.43
C ASP A 61 -16.75 -12.43 6.65
N GLY A 62 -16.71 -11.08 6.54
CA GLY A 62 -17.16 -10.17 7.61
C GLY A 62 -16.10 -9.88 8.68
N VAL A 63 -14.89 -10.39 8.53
CA VAL A 63 -13.74 -10.07 9.37
C VAL A 63 -12.90 -9.00 8.71
N THR A 64 -12.64 -7.89 9.38
CA THR A 64 -11.76 -6.83 8.86
C THR A 64 -10.33 -7.35 8.75
N THR A 65 -9.77 -7.31 7.54
CA THR A 65 -8.41 -7.76 7.27
C THR A 65 -7.44 -6.59 7.45
N VAL A 66 -6.86 -6.48 8.66
CA VAL A 66 -5.90 -5.42 9.02
C VAL A 66 -4.94 -5.93 10.08
N THR A 67 -3.66 -5.68 9.89
CA THR A 67 -2.60 -5.91 10.89
C THR A 67 -1.90 -4.61 11.27
N ALA A 68 -1.81 -3.65 10.34
CA ALA A 68 -1.23 -2.33 10.55
C ALA A 68 -2.20 -1.23 10.13
N CYS A 69 -2.33 -0.18 10.95
CA CYS A 69 -3.24 0.94 10.70
C CYS A 69 -2.61 2.27 11.13
N LEU A 70 -2.62 3.25 10.23
CA LEU A 70 -2.13 4.59 10.48
C LEU A 70 -3.12 5.61 9.92
N TRP A 71 -3.19 6.76 10.55
CA TRP A 71 -3.97 7.88 10.03
C TRP A 71 -3.29 9.21 10.30
N ARG A 72 -3.68 10.21 9.54
CA ARG A 72 -3.27 11.59 9.77
C ARG A 72 -4.40 12.51 9.35
N ARG A 73 -5.04 13.18 10.31
CA ARG A 73 -6.00 14.25 10.00
C ARG A 73 -5.29 15.47 9.45
N THR A 74 -5.99 16.32 8.74
CA THR A 74 -5.46 17.60 8.23
C THR A 74 -4.96 18.53 9.35
N THR A 75 -5.41 18.30 10.59
CA THR A 75 -5.01 19.05 11.79
C THR A 75 -3.85 18.43 12.56
N ASP A 76 -3.44 17.21 12.22
CA ASP A 76 -2.39 16.50 12.94
C ASP A 76 -1.01 16.88 12.39
N GLU A 77 -0.04 17.09 13.27
CA GLU A 77 1.35 17.40 12.90
C GLU A 77 2.12 16.15 12.43
N SER A 78 1.73 14.96 12.91
CA SER A 78 2.37 13.68 12.60
C SER A 78 1.35 12.59 12.33
N TRP A 79 1.81 11.48 11.77
CA TRP A 79 1.04 10.26 11.68
C TRP A 79 0.71 9.71 13.06
N GLN A 80 -0.45 9.12 13.18
CA GLN A 80 -0.96 8.49 14.39
C GLN A 80 -1.22 7.02 14.13
N THR A 81 -1.13 6.20 15.18
CA THR A 81 -1.52 4.80 15.21
C THR A 81 -2.25 4.51 16.52
N GLY A 82 -2.82 3.33 16.66
CA GLY A 82 -3.43 2.89 17.91
C GLY A 82 -2.42 2.57 19.01
N GLU A 83 -2.90 2.39 20.23
CA GLU A 83 -2.10 1.86 21.34
C GLU A 83 -2.11 0.33 21.25
N ILE A 84 -1.04 -0.23 20.68
CA ILE A 84 -0.92 -1.64 20.37
C ILE A 84 0.08 -2.28 21.34
N ASP A 85 -0.35 -3.35 22.02
CA ASP A 85 0.55 -4.22 22.75
C ASP A 85 1.02 -5.33 21.79
N PHE A 86 2.19 -5.13 21.22
CA PHE A 86 2.75 -6.02 20.20
C PHE A 86 3.15 -7.38 20.79
N PRO A 87 2.95 -8.49 20.08
CA PRO A 87 3.39 -9.81 20.51
C PRO A 87 4.91 -9.87 20.61
N GLU A 88 5.41 -10.48 21.71
CA GLU A 88 6.84 -10.61 21.96
C GLU A 88 7.52 -11.58 20.96
N GLY A 89 8.79 -11.34 20.67
CA GLY A 89 9.65 -12.24 19.90
C GLY A 89 9.57 -12.05 18.37
N HIS A 90 8.83 -11.05 17.89
CA HIS A 90 8.73 -10.71 16.47
C HIS A 90 9.43 -9.36 16.19
N VAL A 91 10.09 -9.26 15.03
CA VAL A 91 10.79 -8.03 14.61
C VAL A 91 9.82 -7.05 13.97
N ASP A 92 8.90 -7.54 13.15
CA ASP A 92 7.86 -6.79 12.44
C ASP A 92 6.53 -7.50 12.66
N PRO A 93 5.93 -7.37 13.87
CA PRO A 93 4.79 -8.20 14.26
C PRO A 93 3.49 -7.86 13.52
N ASP A 94 3.33 -6.64 13.03
CA ASP A 94 2.17 -6.20 12.25
C ASP A 94 2.43 -6.19 10.73
N GLY A 95 3.68 -6.48 10.31
CA GLY A 95 4.11 -6.46 8.91
C GLY A 95 4.27 -5.04 8.34
N ALA A 96 4.20 -3.99 9.17
CA ALA A 96 4.19 -2.61 8.69
C ALA A 96 5.51 -2.21 8.03
N ASP A 97 6.64 -2.67 8.55
CA ASP A 97 7.97 -2.34 8.02
C ASP A 97 8.10 -2.85 6.57
N TRP A 98 7.67 -4.06 6.32
CA TRP A 98 7.73 -4.67 5.00
C TRP A 98 6.62 -4.17 4.05
N LEU A 99 5.38 -4.06 4.53
CA LEU A 99 4.23 -3.61 3.72
C LEU A 99 4.39 -2.17 3.20
N PHE A 100 5.05 -1.31 3.98
CA PHE A 100 5.18 0.11 3.68
C PHE A 100 6.60 0.52 3.26
N ASP A 101 7.53 -0.44 3.12
CA ASP A 101 8.93 -0.16 2.77
C ASP A 101 9.05 0.76 1.54
N LEU A 102 8.38 0.42 0.44
CA LEU A 102 8.37 1.24 -0.78
C LEU A 102 7.65 2.60 -0.65
N LEU A 103 6.83 2.79 0.39
CA LEU A 103 6.23 4.08 0.69
C LEU A 103 7.17 4.98 1.50
N VAL A 104 8.08 4.37 2.26
CA VAL A 104 9.12 5.04 3.05
C VAL A 104 10.34 5.31 2.19
N ASP A 105 10.92 4.28 1.57
CA ASP A 105 11.98 4.45 0.56
C ASP A 105 11.34 4.64 -0.83
N ARG A 106 11.20 5.90 -1.23
CA ARG A 106 10.62 6.31 -2.50
C ARG A 106 11.63 6.37 -3.64
N SER A 107 12.82 5.81 -3.46
CA SER A 107 13.82 5.81 -4.51
C SER A 107 13.40 4.88 -5.66
N PRO A 108 13.64 5.28 -6.92
CA PRO A 108 13.46 4.38 -8.06
C PRO A 108 14.26 3.09 -7.94
N GLU A 109 15.40 3.17 -7.28
CA GLU A 109 16.32 2.06 -7.01
C GLU A 109 15.68 1.03 -6.08
N ALA A 110 15.00 1.45 -5.00
CA ALA A 110 14.28 0.57 -4.09
C ALA A 110 13.17 -0.18 -4.84
N TYR A 111 12.39 0.52 -5.66
CA TYR A 111 11.36 -0.12 -6.48
C TYR A 111 11.95 -1.15 -7.46
N VAL A 112 13.07 -0.83 -8.12
CA VAL A 112 13.72 -1.78 -9.05
C VAL A 112 14.21 -3.01 -8.29
N SER A 113 14.81 -2.85 -7.10
CA SER A 113 15.23 -3.99 -6.27
C SER A 113 14.05 -4.88 -5.92
N PHE A 114 12.98 -4.30 -5.39
CA PHE A 114 11.75 -5.03 -5.10
C PHE A 114 11.18 -5.75 -6.34
N ALA A 115 11.08 -5.04 -7.48
CA ALA A 115 10.48 -5.58 -8.68
C ALA A 115 11.30 -6.74 -9.28
N VAL A 116 12.63 -6.64 -9.22
CA VAL A 116 13.54 -7.72 -9.66
C VAL A 116 13.39 -8.95 -8.76
N ASP A 117 13.34 -8.74 -7.45
CA ASP A 117 13.20 -9.85 -6.49
C ASP A 117 11.81 -10.50 -6.57
N TYR A 118 10.77 -9.69 -6.76
CA TYR A 118 9.39 -10.17 -6.78
C TYR A 118 8.97 -10.80 -8.12
N TYR A 119 9.32 -10.16 -9.24
CA TYR A 119 8.94 -10.64 -10.59
C TYR A 119 9.99 -11.52 -11.25
N GLU A 120 11.20 -11.62 -10.67
CA GLU A 120 12.34 -12.39 -11.19
C GLU A 120 12.74 -11.99 -12.63
N VAL A 121 12.48 -10.73 -13.01
CA VAL A 121 12.83 -10.18 -14.32
C VAL A 121 13.57 -8.86 -14.19
N PRO A 122 14.51 -8.54 -15.09
CA PRO A 122 15.16 -7.24 -15.11
C PRO A 122 14.15 -6.10 -15.34
N VAL A 123 14.30 -5.01 -14.57
CA VAL A 123 13.48 -3.80 -14.71
C VAL A 123 14.36 -2.62 -15.05
N ASP A 124 14.00 -1.85 -16.07
CA ASP A 124 14.78 -0.70 -16.52
C ASP A 124 14.67 0.48 -15.56
N LEU A 125 15.77 0.79 -14.89
CA LEU A 125 15.84 1.85 -13.87
C LEU A 125 15.51 3.23 -14.44
N ASP A 126 15.93 3.55 -15.66
CA ASP A 126 15.68 4.87 -16.23
C ASP A 126 14.19 5.06 -16.57
N SER A 127 13.52 4.00 -16.99
CA SER A 127 12.05 4.00 -17.15
C SER A 127 11.33 4.14 -15.81
N VAL A 128 11.79 3.48 -14.75
CA VAL A 128 11.24 3.66 -13.38
C VAL A 128 11.44 5.10 -12.92
N ARG A 129 12.63 5.67 -13.10
CA ARG A 129 12.91 7.09 -12.78
C ARG A 129 12.00 8.04 -13.56
N HIS A 130 11.71 7.72 -14.83
CA HIS A 130 10.79 8.50 -15.66
C HIS A 130 9.38 8.53 -15.03
N VAL A 131 8.87 7.35 -14.63
CA VAL A 131 7.55 7.21 -13.97
C VAL A 131 7.52 7.92 -12.61
N CYS A 132 8.51 7.69 -11.77
CA CYS A 132 8.61 8.34 -10.45
C CYS A 132 8.72 9.87 -10.54
N ALA A 133 9.29 10.38 -11.62
CA ALA A 133 9.34 11.83 -11.87
C ALA A 133 8.04 12.40 -12.44
N LEU A 134 6.97 11.59 -12.54
CA LEU A 134 5.67 11.95 -13.09
C LEU A 134 5.77 12.60 -14.49
N ARG A 135 6.71 12.12 -15.32
CA ARG A 135 6.83 12.60 -16.70
C ARG A 135 5.78 11.88 -17.56
N PRO A 136 5.19 12.56 -18.57
CA PRO A 136 4.26 11.91 -19.48
C PRO A 136 4.85 10.63 -20.06
N LEU A 137 4.06 9.55 -20.06
CA LEU A 137 4.50 8.26 -20.58
C LEU A 137 4.69 8.33 -22.09
N THR A 138 5.67 7.56 -22.58
CA THR A 138 5.94 7.34 -23.99
C THR A 138 5.87 5.85 -24.31
N ASP A 139 5.65 5.50 -25.58
CA ASP A 139 5.67 4.08 -25.99
C ASP A 139 7.00 3.38 -25.62
N ASP A 140 8.12 4.09 -25.68
CA ASP A 140 9.43 3.52 -25.34
C ASP A 140 9.53 3.18 -23.86
N VAL A 141 9.04 4.06 -22.97
CA VAL A 141 9.00 3.82 -21.52
C VAL A 141 8.05 2.66 -21.19
N VAL A 142 6.87 2.64 -21.80
CA VAL A 142 5.89 1.55 -21.58
C VAL A 142 6.50 0.22 -22.01
N ARG A 143 7.08 0.14 -23.20
CA ARG A 143 7.69 -1.11 -23.70
C ARG A 143 8.93 -1.55 -22.92
N ALA A 144 9.70 -0.61 -22.36
CA ALA A 144 10.85 -0.95 -21.52
C ALA A 144 10.42 -1.60 -20.19
N LEU A 145 9.23 -1.23 -19.66
CA LEU A 145 8.68 -1.80 -18.45
C LEU A 145 7.80 -3.04 -18.70
N ASN A 146 7.07 -3.05 -19.83
CA ASN A 146 6.24 -4.19 -20.22
C ASN A 146 6.11 -4.25 -21.74
N THR A 147 6.73 -5.27 -22.32
CA THR A 147 6.78 -5.47 -23.80
C THR A 147 5.42 -5.86 -24.40
N GLU A 148 4.46 -6.28 -23.60
CA GLU A 148 3.13 -6.71 -24.04
C GLU A 148 2.13 -5.55 -24.11
N LEU A 149 2.48 -4.37 -23.55
CA LEU A 149 1.60 -3.21 -23.49
C LEU A 149 2.07 -2.09 -24.43
N THR A 150 1.12 -1.29 -24.86
CA THR A 150 1.32 -0.03 -25.56
C THR A 150 0.77 1.13 -24.73
N LEU A 151 1.19 2.36 -25.06
CA LEU A 151 0.62 3.56 -24.41
C LEU A 151 -0.90 3.66 -24.64
N ALA A 152 -1.41 3.17 -25.77
CA ALA A 152 -2.83 3.18 -26.06
C ALA A 152 -3.62 2.24 -25.13
N ASP A 153 -3.05 1.11 -24.75
CA ASP A 153 -3.69 0.16 -23.82
C ASP A 153 -3.84 0.75 -22.42
N LEU A 154 -2.98 1.70 -22.04
CA LEU A 154 -2.96 2.35 -20.73
C LEU A 154 -3.77 3.67 -20.69
N ALA A 155 -4.39 4.10 -21.79
CA ALA A 155 -4.99 5.42 -21.89
C ALA A 155 -6.10 5.67 -20.86
N GLU A 156 -6.96 4.68 -20.60
CA GLU A 156 -8.03 4.77 -19.61
C GLU A 156 -7.47 4.82 -18.18
N ASP A 157 -6.48 4.00 -17.88
CA ASP A 157 -5.83 3.98 -16.54
C ASP A 157 -5.09 5.30 -16.26
N ILE A 158 -4.33 5.80 -17.24
CA ILE A 158 -3.64 7.09 -17.16
C ILE A 158 -4.62 8.22 -16.84
N ALA A 159 -5.76 8.26 -17.55
CA ALA A 159 -6.80 9.25 -17.32
C ALA A 159 -7.49 9.04 -15.94
N GLY A 160 -7.77 7.79 -15.57
CA GLY A 160 -8.45 7.42 -14.32
C GLY A 160 -7.68 7.81 -13.08
N ILE A 161 -6.35 7.64 -13.09
CA ILE A 161 -5.47 7.99 -11.97
C ILE A 161 -4.95 9.45 -12.02
N GLY A 162 -5.28 10.19 -13.08
CA GLY A 162 -4.80 11.56 -13.27
C GLY A 162 -3.30 11.67 -13.51
N TYR A 163 -2.66 10.63 -14.09
CA TYR A 163 -1.25 10.69 -14.42
C TYR A 163 -1.00 11.73 -15.54
N PRO A 164 0.13 12.49 -15.50
CA PRO A 164 0.39 13.53 -16.49
C PRO A 164 0.33 13.01 -17.93
N ALA A 165 -0.49 13.65 -18.75
CA ALA A 165 -0.58 13.42 -20.19
C ALA A 165 0.27 14.45 -20.95
N THR A 166 0.70 14.13 -22.18
CA THR A 166 1.39 15.05 -23.10
C THR A 166 0.47 16.18 -23.58
#